data_6cbfd4c0f2148185d054af34f7a2884c
#
_entry.id   6cbfd4c0f2148185d054af34f7a2884c
#
_cell.length_a   1.000
_cell.length_b   1.000
_cell.length_c   1.000
_cell.angle_alpha   90.00
_cell.angle_beta   90.00
_cell.angle_gamma   90.00
#
_symmetry.space_group_name_H-M   'P 1'
#
loop_
_entity.id
_entity.type
_entity.pdbx_description
1 polymer ?
#
loop_
_entity_poly.entity_id
_entity_poly.type
_entity_poly.pdbx_seq_one_letter_code
_entity_poly.pdbx_strand_id
1 'polypeptide(L)'
;MTKYKTSKYYTPTKIETVEIEKETTFFVSFVSRGSLIRVAKRGAYVNYFDTWEEAKQFLLDQAQCKADSLRLQLDMATGKVDHIKELKPPEEIP
;
A
#
# COMPACT_ATOMS: atom_id res chain seq x y z
N MET A 1 16.89 -19.17 4.83
CA MET A 1 16.96 -17.96 3.98
C MET A 1 16.16 -16.85 4.64
N THR A 2 16.73 -15.68 4.67
CA THR A 2 16.09 -14.51 5.29
C THR A 2 15.35 -13.70 4.24
N LYS A 3 14.09 -13.35 4.54
CA LYS A 3 13.27 -12.46 3.72
C LYS A 3 12.79 -11.28 4.55
N TYR A 4 12.38 -10.23 3.88
CA TYR A 4 11.88 -9.00 4.50
C TYR A 4 10.40 -8.86 4.17
N LYS A 5 9.59 -8.84 5.22
CA LYS A 5 8.13 -8.89 5.12
C LYS A 5 7.52 -7.53 5.38
N THR A 6 6.61 -7.12 4.50
CA THR A 6 5.75 -5.96 4.71
C THR A 6 4.31 -6.42 4.84
N SER A 7 3.49 -5.70 5.60
CA SER A 7 2.09 -6.04 5.79
C SER A 7 1.26 -4.77 6.00
N LYS A 8 0.07 -4.74 5.40
CA LYS A 8 -0.90 -3.66 5.65
C LYS A 8 -1.39 -3.62 7.09
N TYR A 9 -1.24 -4.73 7.82
CA TYR A 9 -1.69 -4.83 9.20
C TYR A 9 -0.68 -4.26 10.20
N TYR A 10 0.53 -3.94 9.76
CA TYR A 10 1.54 -3.35 10.65
C TYR A 10 1.22 -1.89 10.93
N THR A 11 0.98 -1.59 12.21
CA THR A 11 0.74 -0.24 12.70
C THR A 11 1.61 -0.02 13.92
N PRO A 12 2.64 0.84 13.86
CA PRO A 12 3.09 1.59 12.70
C PRO A 12 3.70 0.72 11.59
N THR A 13 3.83 1.29 10.40
CA THR A 13 4.45 0.61 9.26
C THR A 13 5.87 0.19 9.60
N LYS A 14 6.21 -1.06 9.29
CA LYS A 14 7.54 -1.61 9.55
C LYS A 14 7.89 -2.69 8.55
N ILE A 15 9.16 -3.05 8.52
CA ILE A 15 9.69 -4.17 7.74
C ILE A 15 10.15 -5.22 8.75
N GLU A 16 9.59 -6.41 8.65
CA GLU A 16 9.90 -7.52 9.54
C GLU A 16 10.83 -8.51 8.86
N THR A 17 11.86 -8.96 9.57
CA THR A 17 12.76 -10.00 9.08
C THR A 17 12.14 -11.36 9.40
N VAL A 18 12.05 -12.23 8.41
CA VAL A 18 11.51 -13.58 8.57
C VAL A 18 12.45 -14.62 7.97
N GLU A 19 12.55 -15.78 8.63
CA GLU A 19 13.28 -16.92 8.11
C GLU A 19 12.34 -17.84 7.36
N ILE A 20 12.74 -18.26 6.15
CA ILE A 20 11.97 -19.17 5.32
C ILE A 20 12.73 -20.45 5.08
N GLU A 21 11.99 -21.55 4.91
CA GLU A 21 12.55 -22.89 4.65
C GLU A 21 12.77 -23.14 3.17
N LYS A 22 11.82 -22.76 2.33
CA LYS A 22 11.85 -22.99 0.89
C LYS A 22 11.36 -21.77 0.14
N GLU A 23 11.86 -21.62 -1.07
CA GLU A 23 11.48 -20.55 -1.96
C GLU A 23 11.29 -21.07 -3.38
N THR A 24 10.22 -20.64 -4.03
CA THR A 24 10.02 -20.79 -5.47
C THR A 24 9.94 -19.42 -6.11
N THR A 25 9.72 -19.35 -7.41
CA THR A 25 9.61 -18.07 -8.12
C THR A 25 8.51 -17.18 -7.52
N PHE A 26 7.38 -17.76 -7.11
CA PHE A 26 6.22 -16.98 -6.65
C PHE A 26 5.85 -17.20 -5.20
N PHE A 27 6.45 -18.17 -4.51
CA PHE A 27 6.04 -18.57 -3.17
C PHE A 27 7.23 -18.67 -2.23
N VAL A 28 6.97 -18.43 -0.95
CA VAL A 28 7.88 -18.75 0.15
C VAL A 28 7.18 -19.69 1.11
N SER A 29 7.96 -20.57 1.73
CA SER A 29 7.45 -21.52 2.72
C SER A 29 8.22 -21.36 4.02
N PHE A 30 7.52 -21.38 5.14
CA PHE A 30 8.11 -21.27 6.47
C PHE A 30 7.38 -22.19 7.44
N VAL A 31 8.04 -22.50 8.54
CA VAL A 31 7.44 -23.33 9.60
C VAL A 31 6.72 -22.43 10.58
N SER A 32 5.45 -22.72 10.83
CA SER A 32 4.64 -22.04 11.83
C SER A 32 3.87 -23.10 12.61
N ARG A 33 4.02 -23.06 13.94
CA ARG A 33 3.35 -24.00 14.86
C ARG A 33 3.57 -25.47 14.47
N GLY A 34 4.79 -25.79 14.03
CA GLY A 34 5.17 -27.14 13.63
C GLY A 34 4.71 -27.56 12.24
N SER A 35 4.06 -26.70 11.49
CA SER A 35 3.57 -26.99 10.14
C SER A 35 4.25 -26.09 9.12
N LEU A 36 4.55 -26.66 7.94
CA LEU A 36 5.09 -25.89 6.82
C LEU A 36 3.94 -25.17 6.12
N ILE A 37 4.06 -23.83 6.06
CA ILE A 37 3.06 -22.96 5.42
C ILE A 37 3.67 -22.36 4.17
N ARG A 38 2.93 -22.38 3.06
CA ARG A 38 3.33 -21.76 1.80
C ARG A 38 2.46 -20.56 1.53
N VAL A 39 3.10 -19.41 1.25
CA VAL A 39 2.41 -18.15 0.95
C VAL A 39 3.01 -17.51 -0.29
N ALA A 40 2.22 -16.70 -0.98
CA ALA A 40 2.68 -15.97 -2.14
C ALA A 40 3.67 -14.87 -1.71
N LYS A 41 4.73 -14.67 -2.51
CA LYS A 41 5.69 -13.58 -2.29
C LYS A 41 5.05 -12.21 -2.41
N ARG A 42 4.09 -12.07 -3.32
CA ARG A 42 3.36 -10.83 -3.55
C ARG A 42 1.88 -11.07 -3.34
N GLY A 43 1.31 -10.41 -2.37
CA GLY A 43 -0.11 -10.52 -2.03
C GLY A 43 -0.76 -9.16 -1.89
N ALA A 44 -2.06 -9.14 -1.67
CA ALA A 44 -2.81 -7.90 -1.47
C ALA A 44 -2.45 -7.19 -0.16
N TYR A 45 -2.09 -7.97 0.86
CA TYR A 45 -1.85 -7.44 2.21
C TYR A 45 -0.44 -7.69 2.71
N VAL A 46 0.20 -8.76 2.29
CA VAL A 46 1.52 -9.19 2.78
C VAL A 46 2.44 -9.44 1.59
N ASN A 47 3.66 -8.95 1.67
CA ASN A 47 4.67 -9.12 0.64
C ASN A 47 6.01 -9.48 1.24
N TYR A 48 6.80 -10.27 0.52
CA TYR A 48 8.12 -10.72 0.93
C TYR A 48 9.17 -10.27 -0.09
N PHE A 49 10.29 -9.76 0.38
CA PHE A 49 11.36 -9.21 -0.46
C PHE A 49 12.70 -9.83 -0.09
N ASP A 50 13.60 -9.88 -1.06
CA ASP A 50 14.95 -10.44 -0.87
C ASP A 50 15.84 -9.52 -0.05
N THR A 51 15.67 -8.20 -0.19
CA THR A 51 16.46 -7.21 0.54
C THR A 51 15.57 -6.23 1.27
N TRP A 52 16.13 -5.65 2.33
CA TRP A 52 15.44 -4.62 3.11
C TRP A 52 15.18 -3.37 2.25
N GLU A 53 16.11 -3.03 1.38
CA GLU A 53 16.00 -1.88 0.49
C GLU A 53 14.83 -2.03 -0.48
N GLU A 54 14.63 -3.24 -1.01
CA GLU A 54 13.49 -3.52 -1.89
C GLU A 54 12.16 -3.36 -1.14
N ALA A 55 12.11 -3.86 0.10
CA ALA A 55 10.92 -3.72 0.95
C ALA A 55 10.64 -2.25 1.25
N LYS A 56 11.67 -1.49 1.57
CA LYS A 56 11.55 -0.05 1.83
C LYS A 56 11.06 0.70 0.60
N GLN A 57 11.62 0.40 -0.58
CA GLN A 57 11.23 1.05 -1.82
C GLN A 57 9.76 0.75 -2.16
N PHE A 58 9.33 -0.49 -1.96
CA PHE A 58 7.93 -0.87 -2.13
C PHE A 58 7.00 -0.03 -1.24
N LEU A 59 7.35 0.12 0.04
CA LEU A 59 6.55 0.93 0.97
C LEU A 59 6.54 2.40 0.58
N LEU A 60 7.68 2.94 0.15
CA LEU A 60 7.77 4.32 -0.32
C LEU A 60 6.90 4.54 -1.56
N ASP A 61 6.95 3.63 -2.52
CA ASP A 61 6.15 3.74 -3.75
C ASP A 61 4.66 3.68 -3.43
N GLN A 62 4.24 2.79 -2.54
CA GLN A 62 2.85 2.72 -2.10
C GLN A 62 2.40 3.99 -1.41
N ALA A 63 3.21 4.51 -0.50
CA ALA A 63 2.90 5.73 0.23
C ALA A 63 2.83 6.94 -0.73
N GLN A 64 3.74 7.01 -1.70
CA GLN A 64 3.76 8.09 -2.69
C GLN A 64 2.54 8.03 -3.59
N CYS A 65 2.17 6.84 -4.08
CA CYS A 65 0.95 6.67 -4.88
C CYS A 65 -0.29 7.10 -4.12
N LYS A 66 -0.38 6.74 -2.84
CA LYS A 66 -1.51 7.13 -2.00
C LYS A 66 -1.54 8.65 -1.78
N ALA A 67 -0.38 9.26 -1.52
CA ALA A 67 -0.27 10.70 -1.33
C ALA A 67 -0.68 11.46 -2.60
N ASP A 68 -0.23 10.99 -3.76
CA ASP A 68 -0.57 11.58 -5.05
C ASP A 68 -2.07 11.46 -5.33
N SER A 69 -2.66 10.30 -5.05
CA SER A 69 -4.09 10.07 -5.20
C SER A 69 -4.92 10.99 -4.30
N LEU A 70 -4.52 11.13 -3.04
CA LEU A 70 -5.19 12.02 -2.09
C LEU A 70 -5.06 13.49 -2.51
N ARG A 71 -3.89 13.89 -3.03
CA ARG A 71 -3.68 15.24 -3.54
C ARG A 71 -4.61 15.53 -4.71
N LEU A 72 -4.72 14.58 -5.64
CA LEU A 72 -5.64 14.71 -6.77
C LEU A 72 -7.10 14.82 -6.30
N GLN A 73 -7.50 13.99 -5.34
CA GLN A 73 -8.84 14.06 -4.77
C GLN A 73 -9.10 15.42 -4.10
N LEU A 74 -8.09 15.94 -3.38
CA LEU A 74 -8.19 17.26 -2.76
C LEU A 74 -8.34 18.36 -3.81
N ASP A 75 -7.55 18.32 -4.86
CA ASP A 75 -7.61 19.31 -5.93
C ASP A 75 -8.98 19.28 -6.61
N MET A 76 -9.52 18.10 -6.88
CA MET A 76 -10.85 17.94 -7.47
C MET A 76 -11.94 18.48 -6.52
N ALA A 77 -11.84 18.17 -5.24
CA ALA A 77 -12.80 18.64 -4.23
C ALA A 77 -12.72 20.17 -4.08
N THR A 78 -11.51 20.74 -4.06
CA THR A 78 -11.29 22.18 -3.99
C THR A 78 -11.86 22.89 -5.21
N GLY A 79 -11.62 22.33 -6.40
CA GLY A 79 -12.18 22.86 -7.64
C GLY A 79 -13.70 22.87 -7.64
N LYS A 80 -14.32 21.81 -7.09
CA LYS A 80 -15.76 21.73 -6.93
C LYS A 80 -16.29 22.78 -5.97
N VAL A 81 -15.60 23.01 -4.84
CA VAL A 81 -15.96 24.05 -3.88
C VAL A 81 -15.92 25.43 -4.57
N ASP A 82 -14.84 25.72 -5.29
CA ASP A 82 -14.68 26.98 -5.99
C ASP A 82 -15.78 27.18 -7.04
N HIS A 83 -16.11 26.14 -7.79
CA HIS A 83 -17.19 26.18 -8.76
C HIS A 83 -18.53 26.50 -8.09
N ILE A 84 -18.83 25.86 -6.97
CA ILE A 84 -20.06 26.10 -6.22
C ILE A 84 -20.14 27.54 -5.73
N LYS A 85 -19.02 28.10 -5.26
CA LYS A 85 -18.94 29.50 -4.80
C LYS A 85 -19.25 30.49 -5.91
N GLU A 86 -18.97 30.13 -7.15
CA GLU A 86 -19.23 30.97 -8.33
C GLU A 86 -20.64 30.83 -8.87
N LEU A 87 -21.41 29.86 -8.38
CA LEU A 87 -22.81 29.70 -8.79
C LEU A 87 -23.62 30.91 -8.38
N LYS A 88 -24.44 31.37 -9.28
CA LYS A 88 -25.34 32.49 -9.05
C LYS A 88 -26.78 32.01 -9.11
N PRO A 89 -27.69 32.63 -8.33
CA PRO A 89 -29.10 32.30 -8.46
C PRO A 89 -29.59 32.69 -9.86
N PRO A 90 -30.57 31.96 -10.40
CA PRO A 90 -31.14 32.35 -11.67
C PRO A 90 -31.74 33.76 -11.59
N GLU A 91 -31.59 34.53 -12.67
CA GLU A 91 -32.16 35.85 -12.70
C GLU A 91 -33.67 35.72 -12.58
N GLU A 92 -34.25 36.48 -11.63
CA GLU A 92 -35.71 36.56 -11.55
C GLU A 92 -36.20 37.33 -12.75
N ILE A 93 -37.08 36.70 -13.48
CA ILE A 93 -37.78 37.36 -14.58
C ILE A 93 -39.00 38.01 -13.97
N PRO A 94 -39.12 39.33 -14.07
CA PRO A 94 -40.29 40.03 -13.50
C PRO A 94 -41.59 39.60 -14.17
#